data_db6cf3718df415ebd09f6479be8695fb
#
_entry.id   db6cf3718df415ebd09f6479be8695fb
#
_cell.length_a   1.000
_cell.length_b   1.000
_cell.length_c   1.000
_cell.angle_alpha   90.00
_cell.angle_beta   90.00
_cell.angle_gamma   90.00
#
_symmetry.space_group_name_H-M   'P 1'
#
loop_
_entity.id
_entity.type
_entity.pdbx_description
1 polymer ?
#
loop_
_entity_poly.entity_id
_entity_poly.type
_entity_poly.pdbx_seq_one_letter_code
_entity_poly.pdbx_strand_id
1 'polypeptide(L)'
;MVKVHAKTLAIEMRKAGHSYNYIAPKVGVSKSTVGMWVSDIPYIPNQETIERIGKARAASGAAKNKIKRESFQLARDEACTDVQAVSTRDLFMLGLGLYIGEGAKSDSITCFVNSNVAIMNLIIRWFTDAIGIPKKNIRMRLHLYPDSHHETCHEFWSTQTGIPREQFFRPVIDFRKDKKAMKSGKLPYGTAHLRVSSLGEKRFGVFLARKIMAWSELVLGTNELRD
;
A
#
# COMPACT_ATOMS: atom_id res chain seq x y z
N MET A 1 56.31 -1.81 32.62
CA MET A 1 55.99 -0.37 32.60
C MET A 1 55.01 0.03 31.49
N VAL A 2 55.15 -0.38 30.26
CA VAL A 2 54.28 0.02 29.11
C VAL A 2 52.78 -0.28 29.33
N LYS A 3 52.40 -1.47 29.83
CA LYS A 3 50.98 -1.84 30.05
C LYS A 3 50.29 -1.04 31.16
N VAL A 4 51.05 -0.58 32.18
CA VAL A 4 50.50 0.23 33.27
C VAL A 4 50.15 1.63 32.75
N HIS A 5 51.02 2.25 31.97
CA HIS A 5 50.80 3.55 31.37
C HIS A 5 49.60 3.53 30.39
N ALA A 6 49.51 2.48 29.53
CA ALA A 6 48.39 2.30 28.62
C ALA A 6 47.03 2.14 29.36
N LYS A 7 47.02 1.43 30.50
CA LYS A 7 45.80 1.30 31.33
C LYS A 7 45.37 2.61 31.93
N THR A 8 46.32 3.40 32.50
CA THR A 8 46.01 4.71 33.07
C THR A 8 45.44 5.66 32.02
N LEU A 9 46.05 5.73 30.84
CA LEU A 9 45.59 6.53 29.74
C LEU A 9 44.17 6.08 29.26
N ALA A 10 43.91 4.78 29.21
CA ALA A 10 42.59 4.27 28.86
C ALA A 10 41.50 4.69 29.86
N ILE A 11 41.84 4.71 31.15
CA ILE A 11 40.93 5.16 32.23
C ILE A 11 40.63 6.66 32.09
N GLU A 12 41.64 7.48 31.84
CA GLU A 12 41.46 8.92 31.63
C GLU A 12 40.59 9.22 30.41
N MET A 13 40.89 8.57 29.29
CA MET A 13 40.09 8.73 28.07
C MET A 13 38.63 8.26 28.25
N ARG A 14 38.43 7.19 29.04
CA ARG A 14 37.05 6.70 29.33
C ARG A 14 36.29 7.72 30.18
N LYS A 15 36.91 8.27 31.21
CA LYS A 15 36.34 9.35 32.03
C LYS A 15 36.05 10.61 31.21
N ALA A 16 36.89 10.90 30.20
CA ALA A 16 36.66 11.97 29.23
C ALA A 16 35.57 11.68 28.19
N GLY A 17 34.83 10.55 28.29
CA GLY A 17 33.68 10.23 27.45
C GLY A 17 34.03 9.61 26.11
N HIS A 18 35.23 9.06 25.92
CA HIS A 18 35.60 8.35 24.70
C HIS A 18 35.11 6.88 24.68
N SER A 19 34.74 6.40 23.51
CA SER A 19 34.28 5.01 23.29
C SER A 19 35.45 4.03 23.22
N TYR A 20 35.24 2.74 23.49
CA TYR A 20 36.28 1.70 23.34
C TYR A 20 36.89 1.66 21.93
N ASN A 21 36.09 1.94 20.88
CA ASN A 21 36.59 2.04 19.52
C ASN A 21 37.59 3.20 19.30
N TYR A 22 37.47 4.25 20.07
CA TYR A 22 38.38 5.37 20.03
C TYR A 22 39.64 5.13 20.90
N ILE A 23 39.46 4.56 22.10
CA ILE A 23 40.51 4.32 23.07
C ILE A 23 41.50 3.23 22.59
N ALA A 24 40.97 2.08 22.12
CA ALA A 24 41.79 0.91 21.80
C ALA A 24 42.97 1.21 20.85
N PRO A 25 42.78 1.86 19.68
CA PRO A 25 43.92 2.20 18.81
C PRO A 25 44.86 3.23 19.38
N LYS A 26 44.37 4.13 20.25
CA LYS A 26 45.19 5.18 20.88
C LYS A 26 46.18 4.63 21.93
N VAL A 27 45.72 3.58 22.65
CA VAL A 27 46.55 2.93 23.69
C VAL A 27 47.22 1.65 23.19
N GLY A 28 47.05 1.26 21.94
CA GLY A 28 47.72 0.14 21.28
C GLY A 28 47.29 -1.23 21.81
N VAL A 29 46.03 -1.41 22.25
CA VAL A 29 45.50 -2.69 22.73
C VAL A 29 44.13 -3.04 22.11
N SER A 30 43.67 -4.29 22.28
CA SER A 30 42.37 -4.70 21.80
C SER A 30 41.21 -4.04 22.56
N LYS A 31 40.02 -3.96 21.93
CA LYS A 31 38.80 -3.46 22.59
C LYS A 31 38.42 -4.28 23.82
N SER A 32 38.63 -5.58 23.80
CA SER A 32 38.37 -6.46 24.93
C SER A 32 39.27 -6.11 26.11
N THR A 33 40.55 -5.83 25.85
CA THR A 33 41.48 -5.38 26.87
C THR A 33 41.09 -4.03 27.48
N VAL A 34 40.68 -3.07 26.63
CA VAL A 34 40.12 -1.79 27.10
C VAL A 34 38.86 -2.04 27.95
N GLY A 35 37.94 -2.88 27.49
CA GLY A 35 36.72 -3.24 28.22
C GLY A 35 37.03 -3.76 29.63
N MET A 36 37.97 -4.70 29.76
CA MET A 36 38.39 -5.20 31.08
C MET A 36 38.99 -4.14 31.99
N TRP A 37 39.69 -3.14 31.43
CA TRP A 37 40.32 -2.10 32.21
C TRP A 37 39.40 -1.02 32.73
N VAL A 38 38.27 -0.78 32.01
CA VAL A 38 37.38 0.35 32.24
C VAL A 38 35.90 -0.02 32.36
N SER A 39 35.62 -1.32 32.61
CA SER A 39 34.26 -1.84 32.81
C SER A 39 33.48 -1.09 33.89
N ASP A 40 34.17 -0.75 34.97
CA ASP A 40 33.58 -0.17 36.16
C ASP A 40 33.40 1.37 36.04
N ILE A 41 33.85 1.97 34.94
CA ILE A 41 33.71 3.41 34.68
C ILE A 41 32.44 3.66 33.86
N PRO A 42 31.45 4.40 34.40
CA PRO A 42 30.24 4.77 33.67
C PRO A 42 30.56 5.49 32.36
N TYR A 43 29.90 5.10 31.29
CA TYR A 43 30.10 5.71 29.98
C TYR A 43 29.13 6.87 29.75
N ILE A 44 29.63 8.07 29.82
CA ILE A 44 28.95 9.28 29.42
C ILE A 44 29.69 9.82 28.20
N PRO A 45 29.13 9.67 26.96
CA PRO A 45 29.84 10.09 25.75
C PRO A 45 30.02 11.61 25.74
N ASN A 46 31.23 12.05 25.36
CA ASN A 46 31.50 13.47 25.14
C ASN A 46 30.93 13.96 23.80
N GLN A 47 30.91 15.29 23.59
CA GLN A 47 30.32 15.92 22.42
C GLN A 47 30.94 15.41 21.10
N GLU A 48 32.28 15.27 21.06
CA GLU A 48 32.98 14.72 19.87
C GLU A 48 32.51 13.30 19.53
N THR A 49 32.32 12.45 20.54
CA THR A 49 31.82 11.09 20.35
C THR A 49 30.37 11.07 19.83
N ILE A 50 29.52 11.96 20.37
CA ILE A 50 28.10 12.10 19.93
C ILE A 50 28.05 12.53 18.45
N GLU A 51 28.81 13.55 18.09
CA GLU A 51 28.86 14.07 16.71
C GLU A 51 29.37 13.03 15.71
N ARG A 52 30.46 12.32 16.08
CA ARG A 52 31.02 11.26 15.25
C ARG A 52 30.05 10.12 15.01
N ILE A 53 29.32 9.67 16.05
CA ILE A 53 28.28 8.63 15.92
C ILE A 53 27.13 9.16 15.07
N GLY A 54 26.72 10.40 15.27
CA GLY A 54 25.68 11.05 14.47
C GLY A 54 26.05 11.11 12.99
N LYS A 55 27.25 11.58 12.64
CA LYS A 55 27.75 11.61 11.25
C LYS A 55 27.81 10.22 10.62
N ALA A 56 28.32 9.21 11.35
CA ALA A 56 28.38 7.83 10.85
C ALA A 56 26.98 7.23 10.58
N ARG A 57 26.01 7.48 11.47
CA ARG A 57 24.62 7.07 11.28
C ARG A 57 23.97 7.77 10.09
N ALA A 58 24.17 9.07 9.94
CA ALA A 58 23.66 9.84 8.80
C ALA A 58 24.25 9.34 7.48
N ALA A 59 25.56 9.10 7.40
CA ALA A 59 26.21 8.55 6.22
C ALA A 59 25.70 7.15 5.85
N SER A 60 25.54 6.26 6.86
CA SER A 60 24.95 4.93 6.65
C SER A 60 23.50 5.01 6.17
N GLY A 61 22.70 5.93 6.74
CA GLY A 61 21.34 6.18 6.32
C GLY A 61 21.27 6.68 4.87
N ALA A 62 22.12 7.62 4.49
CA ALA A 62 22.22 8.16 3.14
C ALA A 62 22.60 7.07 2.11
N ALA A 63 23.60 6.22 2.45
CA ALA A 63 24.00 5.10 1.59
C ALA A 63 22.86 4.10 1.38
N LYS A 64 22.16 3.70 2.45
CA LYS A 64 20.99 2.81 2.35
C LYS A 64 19.85 3.42 1.51
N ASN A 65 19.58 4.71 1.70
CA ASN A 65 18.56 5.42 0.93
C ASN A 65 18.94 5.54 -0.56
N LYS A 66 20.24 5.69 -0.88
CA LYS A 66 20.72 5.68 -2.26
C LYS A 66 20.45 4.33 -2.91
N ILE A 67 20.90 3.23 -2.30
CA ILE A 67 20.68 1.86 -2.79
C ILE A 67 19.19 1.58 -2.98
N LYS A 68 18.35 1.99 -2.03
CA LYS A 68 16.89 1.83 -2.13
C LYS A 68 16.32 2.56 -3.34
N ARG A 69 16.73 3.82 -3.59
CA ARG A 69 16.27 4.61 -4.74
C ARG A 69 16.70 3.99 -6.07
N GLU A 70 17.94 3.55 -6.17
CA GLU A 70 18.48 2.88 -7.36
C GLU A 70 17.72 1.59 -7.65
N SER A 71 17.46 0.77 -6.63
CA SER A 71 16.65 -0.45 -6.76
C SER A 71 15.21 -0.16 -7.21
N PHE A 72 14.57 0.90 -6.69
CA PHE A 72 13.24 1.30 -7.16
C PHE A 72 13.24 1.80 -8.60
N GLN A 73 14.30 2.52 -9.02
CA GLN A 73 14.40 2.98 -10.40
C GLN A 73 14.57 1.79 -11.35
N LEU A 74 15.49 0.88 -11.05
CA LEU A 74 15.69 -0.34 -11.85
C LEU A 74 14.40 -1.15 -11.98
N ALA A 75 13.70 -1.38 -10.85
CA ALA A 75 12.42 -2.10 -10.87
C ALA A 75 11.33 -1.41 -11.71
N ARG A 76 11.32 -0.07 -11.77
CA ARG A 76 10.40 0.67 -12.65
C ARG A 76 10.74 0.50 -14.13
N ASP A 77 12.03 0.57 -14.44
CA ASP A 77 12.50 0.45 -15.82
C ASP A 77 12.20 -0.96 -16.37
N GLU A 78 12.44 -2.00 -15.58
CA GLU A 78 12.06 -3.39 -15.91
C GLU A 78 10.53 -3.54 -16.03
N ALA A 79 9.75 -3.02 -15.08
CA ALA A 79 8.30 -3.09 -15.13
C ALA A 79 7.69 -2.41 -16.37
N CYS A 80 8.28 -1.32 -16.86
CA CYS A 80 7.84 -0.68 -18.11
C CYS A 80 8.04 -1.62 -19.32
N THR A 81 9.11 -2.40 -19.32
CA THR A 81 9.40 -3.38 -20.37
C THR A 81 8.47 -4.58 -20.29
N ASP A 82 8.17 -5.06 -19.08
CA ASP A 82 7.33 -6.24 -18.85
C ASP A 82 5.85 -5.97 -19.16
N VAL A 83 5.33 -4.84 -18.67
CA VAL A 83 3.88 -4.53 -18.77
C VAL A 83 3.50 -4.05 -20.16
N GLN A 84 4.35 -3.26 -20.83
CA GLN A 84 4.08 -2.69 -22.16
C GLN A 84 2.74 -1.93 -22.24
N ALA A 85 2.17 -1.81 -23.46
CA ALA A 85 0.87 -1.20 -23.69
C ALA A 85 -0.25 -2.23 -23.43
N VAL A 86 -1.15 -1.92 -22.52
CA VAL A 86 -2.30 -2.79 -22.18
C VAL A 86 -3.31 -2.80 -23.34
N SER A 87 -3.45 -3.94 -24.00
CA SER A 87 -4.44 -4.15 -25.06
C SER A 87 -5.88 -4.30 -24.49
N THR A 88 -6.90 -4.26 -25.37
CA THR A 88 -8.29 -4.55 -24.96
C THR A 88 -8.45 -5.98 -24.41
N ARG A 89 -7.66 -6.93 -24.94
CA ARG A 89 -7.68 -8.31 -24.43
C ARG A 89 -7.05 -8.39 -23.04
N ASP A 90 -5.96 -7.69 -22.79
CA ASP A 90 -5.32 -7.62 -21.47
C ASP A 90 -6.28 -6.96 -20.46
N LEU A 91 -6.92 -5.85 -20.84
CA LEU A 91 -7.93 -5.19 -20.02
C LEU A 91 -9.09 -6.13 -19.68
N PHE A 92 -9.55 -6.94 -20.67
CA PHE A 92 -10.62 -7.91 -20.43
C PHE A 92 -10.20 -8.95 -19.38
N MET A 93 -9.03 -9.57 -19.54
CA MET A 93 -8.53 -10.59 -18.61
C MET A 93 -8.21 -10.03 -17.23
N LEU A 94 -7.60 -8.84 -17.16
CA LEU A 94 -7.29 -8.16 -15.91
C LEU A 94 -8.56 -7.79 -15.14
N GLY A 95 -9.57 -7.24 -15.82
CA GLY A 95 -10.85 -6.89 -15.21
C GLY A 95 -11.63 -8.12 -14.76
N LEU A 96 -11.59 -9.22 -15.53
CA LEU A 96 -12.19 -10.49 -15.14
C LEU A 96 -11.50 -11.07 -13.89
N GLY A 97 -10.17 -11.07 -13.83
CA GLY A 97 -9.41 -11.52 -12.66
C GLY A 97 -9.73 -10.68 -11.41
N LEU A 98 -9.81 -9.35 -11.54
CA LEU A 98 -10.26 -8.48 -10.46
C LEU A 98 -11.70 -8.79 -10.02
N TYR A 99 -12.59 -9.04 -10.95
CA TYR A 99 -13.99 -9.37 -10.64
C TYR A 99 -14.11 -10.74 -9.96
N ILE A 100 -13.29 -11.72 -10.35
CA ILE A 100 -13.19 -13.01 -9.66
C ILE A 100 -12.74 -12.81 -8.19
N GLY A 101 -11.84 -11.88 -7.91
CA GLY A 101 -11.39 -11.56 -6.54
C GLY A 101 -12.42 -10.78 -5.72
N GLU A 102 -12.84 -9.63 -6.23
CA GLU A 102 -13.55 -8.57 -5.47
C GLU A 102 -15.02 -8.37 -5.91
N GLY A 103 -15.44 -8.98 -7.03
CA GLY A 103 -16.79 -8.84 -7.56
C GLY A 103 -17.82 -9.67 -6.79
N ALA A 104 -19.09 -9.28 -6.95
CA ALA A 104 -20.21 -10.05 -6.38
C ALA A 104 -20.29 -11.46 -6.97
N LYS A 105 -20.47 -12.46 -6.13
CA LYS A 105 -20.66 -13.87 -6.50
C LYS A 105 -22.16 -14.18 -6.69
N SER A 106 -22.83 -13.36 -7.49
CA SER A 106 -24.28 -13.43 -7.71
C SER A 106 -24.58 -13.69 -9.19
N ASP A 107 -25.51 -14.57 -9.46
CA ASP A 107 -26.02 -14.88 -10.79
C ASP A 107 -27.02 -13.83 -11.32
N SER A 108 -27.41 -12.88 -10.50
CA SER A 108 -28.47 -11.91 -10.79
C SER A 108 -28.03 -10.44 -10.73
N ILE A 109 -26.89 -10.17 -10.10
CA ILE A 109 -26.41 -8.80 -9.87
C ILE A 109 -24.94 -8.67 -10.26
N THR A 110 -24.65 -7.71 -11.15
CA THR A 110 -23.28 -7.29 -11.44
C THR A 110 -22.92 -6.14 -10.52
N CYS A 111 -22.03 -6.40 -9.54
CA CYS A 111 -21.57 -5.42 -8.56
C CYS A 111 -20.09 -5.63 -8.26
N PHE A 112 -19.36 -4.53 -8.10
CA PHE A 112 -17.96 -4.51 -7.70
C PHE A 112 -17.74 -3.49 -6.57
N VAL A 113 -16.96 -3.84 -5.57
CA VAL A 113 -16.80 -3.04 -4.35
C VAL A 113 -15.33 -2.77 -4.09
N ASN A 114 -14.94 -1.50 -4.03
CA ASN A 114 -13.58 -1.13 -3.64
C ASN A 114 -13.53 0.30 -3.08
N SER A 115 -12.47 0.61 -2.33
CA SER A 115 -12.18 1.98 -1.84
C SER A 115 -11.01 2.64 -2.60
N ASN A 116 -10.31 1.89 -3.46
CA ASN A 116 -9.21 2.40 -4.26
C ASN A 116 -9.73 2.93 -5.60
N VAL A 117 -9.49 4.21 -5.85
CA VAL A 117 -9.93 4.91 -7.07
C VAL A 117 -9.34 4.30 -8.34
N ALA A 118 -8.05 3.93 -8.33
CA ALA A 118 -7.39 3.36 -9.50
C ALA A 118 -8.01 2.02 -9.90
N ILE A 119 -8.33 1.17 -8.91
CA ILE A 119 -9.02 -0.11 -9.12
C ILE A 119 -10.44 0.13 -9.65
N MET A 120 -11.16 1.11 -9.08
CA MET A 120 -12.51 1.46 -9.55
C MET A 120 -12.50 1.96 -11.01
N ASN A 121 -11.54 2.81 -11.37
CA ASN A 121 -11.39 3.29 -12.75
C ASN A 121 -11.03 2.15 -13.72
N LEU A 122 -10.21 1.20 -13.30
CA LEU A 122 -9.88 0.03 -14.10
C LEU A 122 -11.13 -0.82 -14.36
N ILE A 123 -11.97 -1.06 -13.35
CA ILE A 123 -13.23 -1.82 -13.49
C ILE A 123 -14.25 -1.04 -14.31
N ILE A 124 -14.32 0.28 -14.20
CA ILE A 124 -15.19 1.09 -15.09
C ILE A 124 -14.75 0.91 -16.54
N ARG A 125 -13.46 1.04 -16.84
CA ARG A 125 -12.91 0.80 -18.18
C ARG A 125 -13.16 -0.65 -18.65
N TRP A 126 -13.04 -1.64 -17.76
CA TRP A 126 -13.38 -3.01 -18.11
C TRP A 126 -14.83 -3.15 -18.56
N PHE A 127 -15.79 -2.55 -17.83
CA PHE A 127 -17.19 -2.55 -18.22
C PHE A 127 -17.42 -1.80 -19.54
N THR A 128 -16.83 -0.60 -19.69
CA THR A 128 -17.09 0.25 -20.86
C THR A 128 -16.31 -0.16 -22.09
N ASP A 129 -15.00 -0.35 -21.99
CA ASP A 129 -14.09 -0.49 -23.12
C ASP A 129 -13.92 -1.96 -23.54
N ALA A 130 -13.91 -2.90 -22.58
CA ALA A 130 -13.71 -4.32 -22.87
C ALA A 130 -15.02 -5.09 -23.04
N ILE A 131 -16.07 -4.79 -22.26
CA ILE A 131 -17.38 -5.47 -22.35
C ILE A 131 -18.37 -4.70 -23.25
N GLY A 132 -18.19 -3.40 -23.40
CA GLY A 132 -19.04 -2.54 -24.22
C GLY A 132 -20.33 -2.08 -23.52
N ILE A 133 -20.30 -1.92 -22.20
CA ILE A 133 -21.45 -1.43 -21.43
C ILE A 133 -21.46 0.11 -21.52
N PRO A 134 -22.56 0.73 -21.97
CA PRO A 134 -22.65 2.19 -22.01
C PRO A 134 -22.49 2.80 -20.62
N LYS A 135 -21.72 3.88 -20.49
CA LYS A 135 -21.45 4.53 -19.20
C LYS A 135 -22.72 4.92 -18.44
N LYS A 136 -23.80 5.24 -19.14
CA LYS A 136 -25.13 5.51 -18.55
C LYS A 136 -25.71 4.34 -17.76
N ASN A 137 -25.28 3.11 -18.01
CA ASN A 137 -25.71 1.89 -17.28
C ASN A 137 -24.94 1.66 -15.99
N ILE A 138 -23.84 2.38 -15.78
CA ILE A 138 -23.04 2.24 -14.57
C ILE A 138 -23.65 3.12 -13.47
N ARG A 139 -23.90 2.53 -12.32
CA ARG A 139 -24.42 3.19 -11.13
C ARG A 139 -23.44 3.03 -9.97
N MET A 140 -23.39 4.02 -9.09
CA MET A 140 -22.54 3.97 -7.90
C MET A 140 -23.36 4.18 -6.62
N ARG A 141 -23.00 3.45 -5.56
CA ARG A 141 -23.50 3.68 -4.21
C ARG A 141 -22.32 3.79 -3.27
N LEU A 142 -22.33 4.79 -2.41
CA LEU A 142 -21.30 4.95 -1.40
C LEU A 142 -21.74 4.30 -0.09
N HIS A 143 -20.81 3.58 0.53
CA HIS A 143 -20.92 3.13 1.91
C HIS A 143 -20.01 4.02 2.76
N LEU A 144 -20.60 4.81 3.62
CA LEU A 144 -19.96 5.87 4.40
C LEU A 144 -20.04 5.58 5.89
N TYR A 145 -19.22 6.25 6.67
CA TYR A 145 -19.30 6.25 8.12
C TYR A 145 -20.06 7.49 8.61
N PRO A 146 -20.60 7.50 9.85
CA PRO A 146 -21.36 8.63 10.37
C PRO A 146 -20.60 9.96 10.46
N ASP A 147 -19.26 9.90 10.52
CA ASP A 147 -18.33 11.03 10.54
C ASP A 147 -17.92 11.51 9.15
N SER A 148 -18.37 10.84 8.08
CA SER A 148 -18.06 11.25 6.70
C SER A 148 -18.95 12.39 6.24
N HIS A 149 -18.35 13.39 5.57
CA HIS A 149 -19.12 14.44 4.92
C HIS A 149 -19.63 13.96 3.56
N HIS A 150 -20.94 13.71 3.45
CA HIS A 150 -21.56 13.02 2.31
C HIS A 150 -21.31 13.73 0.98
N GLU A 151 -21.49 15.06 0.93
CA GLU A 151 -21.30 15.86 -0.29
C GLU A 151 -19.86 15.77 -0.78
N THR A 152 -18.89 15.91 0.12
CA THR A 152 -17.46 15.79 -0.22
C THR A 152 -17.12 14.39 -0.75
N CYS A 153 -17.72 13.34 -0.19
CA CYS A 153 -17.52 11.97 -0.67
C CYS A 153 -18.13 11.79 -2.07
N HIS A 154 -19.32 12.32 -2.32
CA HIS A 154 -19.96 12.29 -3.63
C HIS A 154 -19.15 13.04 -4.69
N GLU A 155 -18.73 14.25 -4.37
CA GLU A 155 -17.89 15.06 -5.27
C GLU A 155 -16.57 14.37 -5.60
N PHE A 156 -15.90 13.83 -4.58
CA PHE A 156 -14.67 13.06 -4.76
C PHE A 156 -14.86 11.92 -5.75
N TRP A 157 -15.81 11.02 -5.49
CA TRP A 157 -16.02 9.85 -6.34
C TRP A 157 -16.51 10.23 -7.75
N SER A 158 -17.38 11.21 -7.87
CA SER A 158 -17.85 11.72 -9.17
C SER A 158 -16.69 12.27 -10.01
N THR A 159 -15.85 13.11 -9.41
CA THR A 159 -14.68 13.71 -10.07
C THR A 159 -13.65 12.64 -10.45
N GLN A 160 -13.32 11.73 -9.53
CA GLN A 160 -12.27 10.74 -9.74
C GLN A 160 -12.66 9.66 -10.75
N THR A 161 -13.95 9.32 -10.87
CA THR A 161 -14.43 8.24 -11.76
C THR A 161 -15.11 8.78 -13.04
N GLY A 162 -15.41 10.07 -13.05
CA GLY A 162 -16.20 10.70 -14.13
C GLY A 162 -17.61 10.13 -14.25
N ILE A 163 -18.15 9.50 -13.19
CA ILE A 163 -19.56 9.09 -13.12
C ILE A 163 -20.37 10.28 -12.61
N PRO A 164 -21.38 10.79 -13.38
CA PRO A 164 -22.15 11.95 -12.97
C PRO A 164 -23.00 11.65 -11.73
N ARG A 165 -23.28 12.68 -10.93
CA ARG A 165 -23.97 12.55 -9.63
C ARG A 165 -25.35 11.89 -9.73
N GLU A 166 -26.05 12.08 -10.82
CA GLU A 166 -27.37 11.49 -11.10
C GLU A 166 -27.32 9.95 -11.23
N GLN A 167 -26.14 9.39 -11.42
CA GLN A 167 -25.93 7.94 -11.46
C GLN A 167 -25.57 7.34 -10.09
N PHE A 168 -25.56 8.18 -9.04
CA PHE A 168 -25.36 7.67 -7.69
C PHE A 168 -26.69 7.35 -7.01
N PHE A 169 -26.73 6.19 -6.35
CA PHE A 169 -27.79 5.87 -5.42
C PHE A 169 -27.58 6.57 -4.09
N ARG A 170 -28.65 6.67 -3.29
CA ARG A 170 -28.55 7.11 -1.89
C ARG A 170 -27.43 6.36 -1.19
N PRO A 171 -26.53 7.05 -0.43
CA PRO A 171 -25.47 6.40 0.31
C PRO A 171 -26.04 5.54 1.43
N VAL A 172 -25.30 4.51 1.82
CA VAL A 172 -25.55 3.69 3.01
C VAL A 172 -24.61 4.16 4.11
N ILE A 173 -25.15 4.48 5.27
CA ILE A 173 -24.36 4.87 6.43
C ILE A 173 -24.21 3.69 7.38
N ASP A 174 -22.96 3.32 7.67
CA ASP A 174 -22.67 2.21 8.60
C ASP A 174 -22.57 2.73 10.04
N PHE A 175 -23.64 2.56 10.81
CA PHE A 175 -23.73 3.01 12.20
C PHE A 175 -23.15 2.01 13.22
N ARG A 176 -22.59 0.88 12.80
CA ARG A 176 -22.08 -0.15 13.71
C ARG A 176 -20.92 0.38 14.56
N LYS A 177 -21.09 0.37 15.89
CA LYS A 177 -20.15 0.96 16.86
C LYS A 177 -18.77 0.30 16.82
N ASP A 178 -18.72 -1.01 16.64
CA ASP A 178 -17.47 -1.79 16.67
C ASP A 178 -16.52 -1.47 15.51
N LYS A 179 -17.04 -0.98 14.38
CA LYS A 179 -16.23 -0.58 13.23
C LYS A 179 -15.71 0.86 13.32
N LYS A 180 -16.39 1.73 14.09
CA LYS A 180 -16.03 3.16 14.20
C LYS A 180 -14.64 3.34 14.81
N ALA A 181 -14.32 2.59 15.87
CA ALA A 181 -13.02 2.67 16.55
C ALA A 181 -11.85 2.15 15.70
N MET A 182 -12.10 1.15 14.84
CA MET A 182 -11.04 0.50 14.06
C MET A 182 -10.75 1.16 12.71
N LYS A 183 -11.67 1.95 12.15
CA LYS A 183 -11.60 2.47 10.77
C LYS A 183 -11.73 3.99 10.65
N SER A 184 -11.88 4.71 11.77
CA SER A 184 -11.91 6.18 11.77
C SER A 184 -10.66 6.74 11.08
N GLY A 185 -10.86 7.60 10.08
CA GLY A 185 -9.80 8.23 9.29
C GLY A 185 -9.09 7.34 8.26
N LYS A 186 -9.34 6.01 8.22
CA LYS A 186 -8.69 5.10 7.25
C LYS A 186 -9.32 5.12 5.86
N LEU A 187 -10.62 5.45 5.76
CA LEU A 187 -11.38 5.54 4.52
C LEU A 187 -12.12 6.89 4.46
N PRO A 188 -11.42 7.99 4.20
CA PRO A 188 -12.00 9.34 4.30
C PRO A 188 -13.17 9.57 3.32
N TYR A 189 -13.20 8.84 2.21
CA TYR A 189 -14.28 8.93 1.21
C TYR A 189 -15.16 7.67 1.18
N GLY A 190 -15.09 6.82 2.19
CA GLY A 190 -15.85 5.58 2.28
C GLY A 190 -15.45 4.53 1.25
N THR A 191 -16.40 3.62 0.94
CA THR A 191 -16.23 2.54 -0.03
C THR A 191 -17.27 2.71 -1.15
N ALA A 192 -16.83 2.61 -2.40
CA ALA A 192 -17.72 2.68 -3.55
C ALA A 192 -18.20 1.30 -3.98
N HIS A 193 -19.48 1.16 -4.22
CA HIS A 193 -20.15 0.00 -4.79
C HIS A 193 -20.60 0.34 -6.19
N LEU A 194 -19.92 -0.21 -7.19
CA LEU A 194 -20.24 -0.04 -8.59
C LEU A 194 -21.25 -1.12 -9.01
N ARG A 195 -22.34 -0.74 -9.66
CA ARG A 195 -23.36 -1.67 -10.18
C ARG A 195 -23.64 -1.38 -11.65
N VAL A 196 -23.97 -2.42 -12.41
CA VAL A 196 -24.51 -2.27 -13.74
C VAL A 196 -26.03 -2.38 -13.67
N SER A 197 -26.72 -1.40 -14.25
CA SER A 197 -28.18 -1.38 -14.38
C SER A 197 -28.58 -1.64 -15.82
N SER A 198 -29.55 -2.50 -16.02
CA SER A 198 -29.99 -2.90 -17.39
C SER A 198 -30.61 -1.74 -18.18
N LEU A 199 -31.30 -0.81 -17.52
CA LEU A 199 -32.08 0.26 -18.15
C LEU A 199 -32.99 -0.23 -19.28
N GLY A 200 -33.58 -1.42 -19.10
CA GLY A 200 -34.43 -2.08 -20.09
C GLY A 200 -33.71 -3.03 -21.06
N GLU A 201 -32.40 -3.00 -21.15
CA GLU A 201 -31.59 -3.87 -21.98
C GLU A 201 -31.27 -5.19 -21.26
N LYS A 202 -31.91 -6.29 -21.62
CA LYS A 202 -31.72 -7.59 -20.97
C LYS A 202 -30.27 -8.06 -20.89
N ARG A 203 -29.46 -7.74 -21.92
CA ARG A 203 -28.02 -8.11 -21.99
C ARG A 203 -27.16 -7.50 -20.88
N PHE A 204 -27.61 -6.40 -20.26
CA PHE A 204 -26.90 -5.73 -19.17
C PHE A 204 -27.52 -6.02 -17.80
N GLY A 205 -28.54 -6.84 -17.71
CA GLY A 205 -29.18 -7.27 -16.47
C GLY A 205 -28.63 -8.59 -15.95
N VAL A 206 -29.54 -9.48 -15.57
CA VAL A 206 -29.24 -10.82 -15.04
C VAL A 206 -28.33 -11.63 -15.99
N PHE A 207 -28.56 -11.49 -17.30
CA PHE A 207 -27.75 -12.17 -18.31
C PHE A 207 -26.25 -11.79 -18.20
N LEU A 208 -25.93 -10.52 -17.95
CA LEU A 208 -24.54 -10.08 -17.74
C LEU A 208 -23.91 -10.76 -16.52
N ALA A 209 -24.62 -10.82 -15.40
CA ALA A 209 -24.12 -11.47 -14.20
C ALA A 209 -23.78 -12.95 -14.47
N ARG A 210 -24.68 -13.68 -15.09
CA ARG A 210 -24.49 -15.08 -15.52
C ARG A 210 -23.33 -15.23 -16.51
N LYS A 211 -23.20 -14.30 -17.45
CA LYS A 211 -22.10 -14.30 -18.43
C LYS A 211 -20.74 -14.10 -17.77
N ILE A 212 -20.65 -13.21 -16.77
CA ILE A 212 -19.42 -13.01 -16.00
C ILE A 212 -19.08 -14.26 -15.17
N MET A 213 -20.09 -14.92 -14.59
CA MET A 213 -19.88 -16.20 -13.91
C MET A 213 -19.33 -17.27 -14.87
N ALA A 214 -19.94 -17.45 -16.03
CA ALA A 214 -19.46 -18.39 -17.03
C ALA A 214 -18.02 -18.09 -17.49
N TRP A 215 -17.66 -16.82 -17.71
CA TRP A 215 -16.28 -16.44 -17.99
C TRP A 215 -15.32 -16.81 -16.85
N SER A 216 -15.78 -16.61 -15.61
CA SER A 216 -14.98 -16.94 -14.42
C SER A 216 -14.75 -18.45 -14.31
N GLU A 217 -15.78 -19.25 -14.51
CA GLU A 217 -15.72 -20.72 -14.51
C GLU A 217 -14.78 -21.26 -15.61
N LEU A 218 -14.88 -20.71 -16.82
CA LEU A 218 -13.97 -21.07 -17.93
C LEU A 218 -12.50 -20.77 -17.60
N VAL A 219 -12.20 -19.62 -17.02
CA VAL A 219 -10.83 -19.22 -16.68
C VAL A 219 -10.29 -20.01 -15.50
N LEU A 220 -11.14 -20.35 -14.53
CA LEU A 220 -10.75 -21.13 -13.35
C LEU A 220 -10.71 -22.65 -13.62
N GLY A 221 -11.19 -23.11 -14.77
CA GLY A 221 -11.28 -24.54 -15.08
C GLY A 221 -12.32 -25.30 -14.24
N THR A 222 -13.32 -24.59 -13.69
CA THR A 222 -14.36 -25.15 -12.81
C THR A 222 -15.66 -25.38 -13.56
N ASN A 223 -15.60 -25.93 -14.76
CA ASN A 223 -16.77 -26.23 -15.59
C ASN A 223 -17.62 -27.36 -14.97
N GLU A 224 -18.28 -27.10 -13.86
CA GLU A 224 -19.46 -27.86 -13.48
C GLU A 224 -20.65 -27.21 -14.17
N LEU A 225 -21.18 -27.90 -15.20
CA LEU A 225 -22.49 -27.59 -15.73
C LEU A 225 -23.47 -27.64 -14.55
N ARG A 226 -23.94 -26.48 -14.11
CA ARG A 226 -25.08 -26.41 -13.19
C ARG A 226 -26.32 -26.71 -14.00
N ASP A 227 -26.77 -27.98 -13.89
CA ASP A 227 -28.07 -28.42 -14.41
C ASP A 227 -29.24 -27.63 -13.78
#